data_5da2a0d46f2a554697fe0971156962da
#
_entry.id   5da2a0d46f2a554697fe0971156962da
#
_cell.length_a   1.000
_cell.length_b   1.000
_cell.length_c   1.000
_cell.angle_alpha   90.00
_cell.angle_beta   90.00
_cell.angle_gamma   90.00
#
_symmetry.space_group_name_H-M   'P 1'
#
loop_
_entity.id
_entity.type
_entity.pdbx_description
1 polymer ?
#
loop_
_entity_poly.entity_id
_entity_poly.type
_entity_poly.pdbx_seq_one_letter_code
_entity_poly.pdbx_strand_id
1 'polypeptide(L)'
;MHLQHYDEKNNVYFITTVTKDREPVFNDELACQLFINLLTYYKIKYYINIKAFVIMPDHIHLIIQSLGEQSISDFMKMLKGNFTRYYNEIINKNCHSKFQRGFYDKIIRNEIQLNEIFHYIHNNPVKRGLVCDPQNYHYSSYKFYYENDSRFKLLLM
;
A
#
# COMPACT_ATOMS: atom_id res chain seq x y z
N MET A 1 5.99 -10.05 19.08
CA MET A 1 6.56 -10.90 18.00
C MET A 1 7.32 -9.99 17.04
N HIS A 2 8.61 -10.17 16.86
CA HIS A 2 9.39 -9.48 15.83
C HIS A 2 9.10 -10.18 14.51
N LEU A 3 8.42 -9.50 13.58
CA LEU A 3 8.29 -9.99 12.21
C LEU A 3 9.67 -9.92 11.56
N GLN A 4 10.18 -11.05 11.08
CA GLN A 4 11.43 -11.10 10.33
C GLN A 4 11.12 -10.64 8.91
N HIS A 5 11.76 -9.54 8.47
CA HIS A 5 11.61 -9.04 7.11
C HIS A 5 12.72 -9.59 6.22
N TYR A 6 12.36 -9.96 5.00
CA TYR A 6 13.28 -10.49 3.99
C TYR A 6 13.60 -9.38 2.99
N ASP A 7 14.71 -8.66 3.20
CA ASP A 7 15.16 -7.59 2.32
C ASP A 7 16.10 -8.14 1.23
N GLU A 8 15.55 -8.83 0.23
CA GLU A 8 16.31 -9.34 -0.91
C GLU A 8 16.00 -8.55 -2.18
N LYS A 9 17.04 -8.17 -2.94
CA LYS A 9 16.92 -7.47 -4.22
C LYS A 9 16.12 -8.27 -5.24
N ASN A 10 15.37 -7.54 -6.06
CA ASN A 10 14.58 -8.06 -7.18
C ASN A 10 13.42 -9.00 -6.80
N ASN A 11 13.23 -9.32 -5.54
CA ASN A 11 12.07 -10.08 -5.13
C ASN A 11 10.80 -9.22 -5.19
N VAL A 12 9.70 -9.90 -5.51
CA VAL A 12 8.36 -9.32 -5.44
C VAL A 12 7.76 -9.66 -4.08
N TYR A 13 7.22 -8.64 -3.42
CA TYR A 13 6.66 -8.77 -2.09
C TYR A 13 5.18 -8.39 -2.07
N PHE A 14 4.41 -9.21 -1.40
CA PHE A 14 3.09 -8.81 -0.91
C PHE A 14 3.24 -8.19 0.47
N ILE A 15 2.75 -6.98 0.65
CA ILE A 15 2.83 -6.23 1.90
C ILE A 15 1.43 -5.92 2.40
N THR A 16 1.24 -6.04 3.71
CA THR A 16 0.07 -5.54 4.42
C THR A 16 0.52 -4.64 5.56
N THR A 17 0.02 -3.41 5.60
CA THR A 17 0.18 -2.51 6.73
C THR A 17 -1.18 -2.10 7.27
N VAL A 18 -1.32 -2.12 8.60
CA VAL A 18 -2.59 -1.92 9.30
C VAL A 18 -2.51 -0.63 10.11
N THR A 19 -3.61 0.13 10.16
CA THR A 19 -3.71 1.30 11.01
C THR A 19 -3.71 0.91 12.49
N LYS A 20 -3.27 1.83 13.34
CA LYS A 20 -3.28 1.61 14.79
C LYS A 20 -4.72 1.38 15.27
N ASP A 21 -4.90 0.33 16.07
CA ASP A 21 -6.20 -0.08 16.63
C ASP A 21 -7.30 -0.26 15.56
N ARG A 22 -6.91 -0.48 14.31
CA ARG A 22 -7.79 -0.56 13.14
C ARG A 22 -8.70 0.67 12.96
N GLU A 23 -8.21 1.83 13.37
CA GLU A 23 -8.90 3.10 13.08
C GLU A 23 -9.12 3.25 11.58
N PRO A 24 -10.33 3.64 11.12
CA PRO A 24 -10.62 3.77 9.69
C PRO A 24 -10.09 5.09 9.12
N VAL A 25 -8.77 5.30 9.24
CA VAL A 25 -8.05 6.52 8.82
C VAL A 25 -8.31 6.84 7.35
N PHE A 26 -8.42 5.82 6.51
CA PHE A 26 -8.59 5.96 5.07
C PHE A 26 -10.06 6.03 4.60
N ASN A 27 -11.01 6.23 5.53
CA ASN A 27 -12.32 6.76 5.17
C ASN A 27 -12.24 8.25 4.76
N ASP A 28 -11.17 8.94 5.16
CA ASP A 28 -10.89 10.30 4.75
C ASP A 28 -10.17 10.30 3.40
N GLU A 29 -10.75 10.96 2.40
CA GLU A 29 -10.20 11.09 1.06
C GLU A 29 -8.85 11.81 1.05
N LEU A 30 -8.67 12.83 1.91
CA LEU A 30 -7.39 13.54 2.04
C LEU A 30 -6.29 12.61 2.56
N ALA A 31 -6.62 11.68 3.47
CA ALA A 31 -5.68 10.66 3.93
C ALA A 31 -5.27 9.71 2.82
N CYS A 32 -6.22 9.26 2.00
CA CYS A 32 -5.93 8.43 0.84
C CYS A 32 -5.02 9.15 -0.15
N GLN A 33 -5.33 10.40 -0.49
CA GLN A 33 -4.54 11.19 -1.42
C GLN A 33 -3.13 11.48 -0.88
N LEU A 34 -3.01 11.80 0.41
CA LEU A 34 -1.71 11.98 1.07
C LEU A 34 -0.87 10.69 0.97
N PHE A 35 -1.48 9.54 1.24
CA PHE A 35 -0.76 8.27 1.15
C PHE A 35 -0.29 7.96 -0.28
N ILE A 36 -1.12 8.17 -1.28
CA ILE A 36 -0.77 7.98 -2.70
C ILE A 36 0.39 8.91 -3.11
N ASN A 37 0.36 10.18 -2.70
CA ASN A 37 1.42 11.13 -3.01
C ASN A 37 2.76 10.72 -2.38
N LEU A 38 2.74 10.30 -1.12
CA LEU A 38 3.93 9.82 -0.42
C LEU A 38 4.44 8.51 -1.02
N LEU A 39 3.54 7.59 -1.35
CA LEU A 39 3.89 6.33 -2.00
C LEU A 39 4.57 6.57 -3.35
N THR A 40 4.04 7.51 -4.14
CA THR A 40 4.64 7.92 -5.43
C THR A 40 6.02 8.55 -5.25
N TYR A 41 6.19 9.43 -4.26
CA TYR A 41 7.49 10.04 -3.94
C TYR A 41 8.52 8.99 -3.50
N TYR A 42 8.14 8.12 -2.57
CA TYR A 42 9.06 7.14 -2.01
C TYR A 42 9.38 6.01 -2.97
N LYS A 43 8.47 5.62 -3.88
CA LYS A 43 8.79 4.64 -4.93
C LYS A 43 9.98 5.11 -5.78
N ILE A 44 10.00 6.39 -6.14
CA ILE A 44 11.11 6.97 -6.94
C ILE A 44 12.39 6.99 -6.10
N LYS A 45 12.31 7.52 -4.89
CA LYS A 45 13.46 7.68 -3.99
C LYS A 45 14.14 6.35 -3.63
N TYR A 46 13.36 5.28 -3.48
CA TYR A 46 13.84 3.95 -3.06
C TYR A 46 13.93 2.93 -4.20
N TYR A 47 13.70 3.37 -5.44
CA TYR A 47 13.69 2.48 -6.62
C TYR A 47 12.77 1.27 -6.41
N ILE A 48 11.54 1.54 -6.00
CA ILE A 48 10.49 0.54 -5.81
C ILE A 48 9.56 0.55 -7.01
N ASN A 49 9.30 -0.63 -7.57
CA ASN A 49 8.23 -0.81 -8.54
C ASN A 49 6.94 -1.23 -7.81
N ILE A 50 5.89 -0.45 -7.93
CA ILE A 50 4.56 -0.77 -7.37
C ILE A 50 3.78 -1.51 -8.45
N LYS A 51 3.48 -2.78 -8.21
CA LYS A 51 2.73 -3.62 -9.17
C LYS A 51 1.23 -3.59 -8.94
N ALA A 52 0.78 -3.51 -7.71
CA ALA A 52 -0.64 -3.38 -7.37
C ALA A 52 -0.82 -2.76 -5.99
N PHE A 53 -1.98 -2.16 -5.75
CA PHE A 53 -2.36 -1.67 -4.44
C PHE A 53 -3.88 -1.65 -4.23
N VAL A 54 -4.28 -1.66 -2.98
CA VAL A 54 -5.60 -1.24 -2.50
C VAL A 54 -5.45 -0.56 -1.15
N ILE A 55 -6.09 0.61 -0.99
CA ILE A 55 -6.17 1.33 0.27
C ILE A 55 -7.55 1.05 0.87
N MET A 56 -7.59 0.21 1.90
CA MET A 56 -8.79 -0.11 2.65
C MET A 56 -8.97 0.88 3.82
N PRO A 57 -10.14 1.02 4.42
CA PRO A 57 -10.36 1.97 5.52
C PRO A 57 -9.33 1.88 6.66
N ASP A 58 -8.93 0.68 7.04
CA ASP A 58 -8.08 0.39 8.20
C ASP A 58 -6.76 -0.33 7.88
N HIS A 59 -6.46 -0.59 6.61
CA HIS A 59 -5.23 -1.25 6.17
C HIS A 59 -4.96 -1.02 4.68
N ILE A 60 -3.74 -1.32 4.27
CA ILE A 60 -3.30 -1.20 2.89
C ILE A 60 -2.61 -2.49 2.47
N HIS A 61 -2.91 -2.95 1.26
CA HIS A 61 -2.17 -4.00 0.60
C HIS A 61 -1.39 -3.44 -0.58
N LEU A 62 -0.15 -3.91 -0.72
CA LEU A 62 0.75 -3.57 -1.84
C LEU A 62 1.36 -4.83 -2.43
N ILE A 63 1.56 -4.85 -3.73
CA ILE A 63 2.55 -5.72 -4.38
C ILE A 63 3.66 -4.82 -4.89
N ILE A 64 4.87 -5.02 -4.37
CA ILE A 64 6.03 -4.19 -4.68
C ILE A 64 7.23 -5.04 -5.06
N GLN A 65 8.14 -4.47 -5.83
CA GLN A 65 9.44 -5.05 -6.16
C GLN A 65 10.53 -4.02 -5.90
N SER A 66 11.53 -4.40 -5.09
CA SER A 66 12.72 -3.57 -4.89
C SER A 66 13.66 -3.72 -6.08
N LEU A 67 13.96 -2.62 -6.75
CA LEU A 67 14.92 -2.55 -7.86
C LEU A 67 16.27 -1.95 -7.42
N GLY A 68 16.31 -1.37 -6.21
CA GLY A 68 17.48 -0.71 -5.64
C GLY A 68 18.20 -1.54 -4.58
N GLU A 69 19.17 -0.91 -3.91
CA GLU A 69 19.92 -1.49 -2.80
C GLU A 69 19.27 -1.26 -1.44
N GLN A 70 18.27 -0.40 -1.40
CA GLN A 70 17.62 -0.01 -0.16
C GLN A 70 16.57 -1.05 0.26
N SER A 71 16.46 -1.23 1.57
CA SER A 71 15.58 -2.23 2.13
C SER A 71 14.11 -1.82 2.03
N ILE A 72 13.24 -2.82 1.86
CA ILE A 72 11.78 -2.62 1.94
C ILE A 72 11.39 -2.14 3.34
N SER A 73 12.09 -2.57 4.37
CA SER A 73 11.88 -2.13 5.74
C SER A 73 12.11 -0.63 5.89
N ASP A 74 13.17 -0.07 5.29
CA ASP A 74 13.42 1.38 5.30
C ASP A 74 12.39 2.14 4.49
N PHE A 75 12.02 1.64 3.30
CA PHE A 75 10.94 2.21 2.51
C PHE A 75 9.63 2.30 3.30
N MET A 76 9.18 1.19 3.91
CA MET A 76 7.95 1.15 4.70
C MET A 76 8.02 2.02 5.95
N LYS A 77 9.17 2.05 6.63
CA LYS A 77 9.41 2.92 7.79
C LYS A 77 9.26 4.40 7.42
N MET A 78 9.89 4.82 6.34
CA MET A 78 9.83 6.21 5.87
C MET A 78 8.44 6.60 5.38
N LEU A 79 7.78 5.73 4.61
CA LEU A 79 6.43 5.94 4.12
C LEU A 79 5.44 6.12 5.27
N LYS A 80 5.40 5.17 6.21
CA LYS A 80 4.49 5.19 7.37
C LYS A 80 4.77 6.35 8.33
N GLY A 81 6.05 6.61 8.59
CA GLY A 81 6.48 7.67 9.49
C GLY A 81 6.11 9.06 8.95
N ASN A 82 6.39 9.32 7.68
CA ASN A 82 6.05 10.61 7.06
C ASN A 82 4.54 10.77 6.82
N PHE A 83 3.83 9.68 6.48
CA PHE A 83 2.37 9.73 6.46
C PHE A 83 1.81 10.17 7.82
N THR A 84 2.24 9.52 8.91
CA THR A 84 1.79 9.86 10.26
C THR A 84 2.08 11.33 10.60
N ARG A 85 3.28 11.82 10.27
CA ARG A 85 3.67 13.21 10.51
C ARG A 85 2.78 14.18 9.77
N TYR A 86 2.67 14.04 8.45
CA TYR A 86 1.86 14.96 7.64
C TYR A 86 0.36 14.85 7.93
N TYR A 87 -0.14 13.65 8.18
CA TYR A 87 -1.53 13.45 8.57
C TYR A 87 -1.85 14.22 9.87
N ASN A 88 -0.99 14.12 10.87
CA ASN A 88 -1.18 14.82 12.13
C ASN A 88 -1.05 16.35 11.98
N GLU A 89 -0.14 16.82 11.13
CA GLU A 89 0.04 18.26 10.87
C GLU A 89 -1.14 18.86 10.10
N ILE A 90 -1.66 18.16 9.10
CA ILE A 90 -2.61 18.72 8.13
C ILE A 90 -4.06 18.40 8.49
N ILE A 91 -4.33 17.15 8.91
CA ILE A 91 -5.68 16.63 9.04
C ILE A 91 -6.17 16.57 10.48
N ASN A 92 -5.41 15.98 11.38
CA ASN A 92 -5.91 15.58 12.71
C ASN A 92 -5.23 16.25 13.90
N LYS A 93 -4.16 17.01 13.72
CA LYS A 93 -3.44 17.79 14.76
C LYS A 93 -3.15 17.04 16.08
N ASN A 94 -3.10 15.71 16.06
CA ASN A 94 -2.68 14.90 17.21
C ASN A 94 -1.35 14.19 16.91
N CYS A 95 -0.58 13.85 17.96
CA CYS A 95 0.78 13.33 17.82
C CYS A 95 0.87 11.79 17.87
N HIS A 96 -0.23 11.08 17.64
CA HIS A 96 -0.24 9.62 17.72
C HIS A 96 0.12 8.96 16.39
N SER A 97 0.82 7.81 16.47
CA SER A 97 1.08 6.97 15.30
C SER A 97 -0.23 6.54 14.64
N LYS A 98 -0.26 6.59 13.31
CA LYS A 98 -1.43 6.16 12.52
C LYS A 98 -1.38 4.70 12.10
N PHE A 99 -0.23 4.05 12.22
CA PHE A 99 -0.05 2.65 11.87
C PHE A 99 0.38 1.80 13.07
N GLN A 100 0.04 0.53 13.03
CA GLN A 100 0.64 -0.49 13.89
C GLN A 100 2.13 -0.56 13.63
N ARG A 101 2.89 -0.99 14.65
CA ARG A 101 4.33 -1.22 14.53
C ARG A 101 4.57 -2.38 13.55
N GLY A 102 5.55 -2.20 12.67
CA GLY A 102 5.88 -3.19 11.64
C GLY A 102 4.87 -3.24 10.49
N PHE A 103 4.98 -4.26 9.69
CA PHE A 103 4.10 -4.62 8.58
C PHE A 103 4.26 -6.11 8.31
N TYR A 104 3.29 -6.73 7.65
CA TYR A 104 3.41 -8.09 7.16
C TYR A 104 3.98 -8.07 5.75
N ASP A 105 4.93 -8.95 5.45
CA ASP A 105 5.46 -9.17 4.12
C ASP A 105 5.57 -10.66 3.79
N LYS A 106 5.38 -10.98 2.52
CA LYS A 106 5.52 -12.32 1.95
C LYS A 106 6.17 -12.21 0.58
N ILE A 107 7.25 -12.98 0.36
CA ILE A 107 7.86 -13.09 -0.97
C ILE A 107 6.92 -13.87 -1.92
N ILE A 108 6.69 -13.31 -3.09
CA ILE A 108 5.96 -13.93 -4.19
C ILE A 108 6.98 -14.62 -5.09
N ARG A 109 6.90 -15.95 -5.21
CA ARG A 109 7.94 -16.77 -5.82
C ARG A 109 7.69 -17.17 -7.27
N ASN A 110 6.46 -17.07 -7.73
CA ASN A 110 6.07 -17.46 -9.09
C ASN A 110 4.84 -16.68 -9.59
N GLU A 111 4.57 -16.79 -10.87
CA GLU A 111 3.45 -16.09 -11.53
C GLU A 111 2.07 -16.55 -11.00
N ILE A 112 1.92 -17.80 -10.61
CA ILE A 112 0.65 -18.30 -10.06
C ILE A 112 0.33 -17.56 -8.77
N GLN A 113 1.30 -17.51 -7.84
CA GLN A 113 1.14 -16.76 -6.59
C GLN A 113 0.91 -15.26 -6.83
N LEU A 114 1.61 -14.69 -7.83
CA LEU A 114 1.43 -13.27 -8.18
C LEU A 114 -0.02 -13.01 -8.62
N ASN A 115 -0.56 -13.84 -9.49
CA ASN A 115 -1.92 -13.70 -9.99
C ASN A 115 -2.96 -13.89 -8.87
N GLU A 116 -2.78 -14.89 -8.00
CA GLU A 116 -3.66 -15.12 -6.85
C GLU A 116 -3.70 -13.91 -5.91
N ILE A 117 -2.53 -13.34 -5.57
CA ILE A 117 -2.43 -12.18 -4.69
C ILE A 117 -2.94 -10.92 -5.38
N PHE A 118 -2.71 -10.77 -6.68
CA PHE A 118 -3.24 -9.67 -7.48
C PHE A 118 -4.77 -9.65 -7.46
N HIS A 119 -5.40 -10.81 -7.69
CA HIS A 119 -6.86 -10.96 -7.55
C HIS A 119 -7.33 -10.73 -6.12
N TYR A 120 -6.60 -11.24 -5.13
CA TYR A 120 -6.93 -11.02 -3.72
C TYR A 120 -6.97 -9.54 -3.36
N ILE A 121 -5.96 -8.76 -3.77
CA ILE A 121 -5.89 -7.31 -3.51
C ILE A 121 -7.10 -6.60 -4.12
N HIS A 122 -7.39 -6.87 -5.39
CA HIS A 122 -8.46 -6.19 -6.10
C HIS A 122 -9.87 -6.58 -5.62
N ASN A 123 -10.04 -7.81 -5.12
CA ASN A 123 -11.31 -8.28 -4.57
C ASN A 123 -11.48 -7.98 -3.06
N ASN A 124 -10.48 -7.42 -2.40
CA ASN A 124 -10.57 -7.14 -0.97
C ASN A 124 -11.73 -6.22 -0.60
N PRO A 125 -12.02 -5.12 -1.34
CA PRO A 125 -13.18 -4.26 -1.07
C PRO A 125 -14.52 -4.99 -1.18
N VAL A 126 -14.67 -5.91 -2.14
CA VAL A 126 -15.89 -6.74 -2.29
C VAL A 126 -16.03 -7.70 -1.12
N LYS A 127 -14.95 -8.41 -0.75
CA LYS A 127 -14.96 -9.32 0.41
C LYS A 127 -15.31 -8.63 1.72
N ARG A 128 -14.98 -7.34 1.85
CA ARG A 128 -15.31 -6.52 3.01
C ARG A 128 -16.68 -5.85 2.92
N GLY A 129 -17.41 -6.07 1.83
CA GLY A 129 -18.74 -5.50 1.63
C GLY A 129 -18.77 -3.99 1.41
N LEU A 130 -17.63 -3.39 1.01
CA LEU A 130 -17.55 -1.96 0.74
C LEU A 130 -18.14 -1.58 -0.62
N VAL A 131 -18.04 -2.49 -1.57
CA VAL A 131 -18.60 -2.37 -2.93
C VAL A 131 -19.05 -3.75 -3.41
N CYS A 132 -19.95 -3.78 -4.39
CA CYS A 132 -20.41 -5.03 -5.01
C CYS A 132 -19.48 -5.53 -6.13
N ASP A 133 -18.68 -4.63 -6.71
CA ASP A 133 -17.75 -4.94 -7.81
C ASP A 133 -16.43 -4.20 -7.59
N PRO A 134 -15.26 -4.83 -7.85
CA PRO A 134 -13.95 -4.20 -7.68
C PRO A 134 -13.79 -2.90 -8.46
N GLN A 135 -14.40 -2.77 -9.63
CA GLN A 135 -14.38 -1.56 -10.44
C GLN A 135 -14.95 -0.33 -9.73
N ASN A 136 -15.84 -0.52 -8.77
CA ASN A 136 -16.46 0.58 -8.02
C ASN A 136 -15.62 1.09 -6.86
N TYR A 137 -14.48 0.44 -6.57
CA TYR A 137 -13.60 0.89 -5.50
C TYR A 137 -12.54 1.87 -6.00
N HIS A 138 -12.59 3.10 -5.47
CA HIS A 138 -11.81 4.22 -5.99
C HIS A 138 -10.30 4.07 -5.76
N TYR A 139 -9.87 3.71 -4.57
CA TYR A 139 -8.45 3.64 -4.17
C TYR A 139 -7.87 2.24 -4.34
N SER A 140 -7.88 1.77 -5.59
CA SER A 140 -7.36 0.49 -6.02
C SER A 140 -6.71 0.60 -7.39
N SER A 141 -5.70 -0.21 -7.64
CA SER A 141 -5.08 -0.34 -8.97
C SER A 141 -5.94 -1.11 -10.00
N TYR A 142 -7.13 -1.61 -9.61
CA TYR A 142 -8.00 -2.38 -10.48
C TYR A 142 -8.26 -1.70 -11.82
N LYS A 143 -8.77 -0.47 -11.81
CA LYS A 143 -9.13 0.26 -13.03
C LYS A 143 -7.96 0.57 -13.95
N PHE A 144 -6.76 0.75 -13.42
CA PHE A 144 -5.57 0.93 -14.24
C PHE A 144 -5.33 -0.27 -15.14
N TYR A 145 -5.49 -1.49 -14.62
CA TYR A 145 -5.23 -2.72 -15.37
C TYR A 145 -6.38 -3.18 -16.26
N TYR A 146 -7.62 -2.96 -15.86
CA TYR A 146 -8.79 -3.52 -16.52
C TYR A 146 -9.60 -2.50 -17.34
N GLU A 147 -9.45 -1.20 -17.04
CA GLU A 147 -10.23 -0.13 -17.67
C GLU A 147 -9.36 0.99 -18.28
N ASN A 148 -8.04 0.81 -18.34
CA ASN A 148 -7.08 1.83 -18.81
C ASN A 148 -7.19 3.19 -18.12
N ASP A 149 -7.61 3.21 -16.85
CA ASP A 149 -7.72 4.43 -16.05
C ASP A 149 -6.34 4.97 -15.70
N SER A 150 -6.05 6.20 -16.07
CA SER A 150 -4.72 6.82 -15.90
C SER A 150 -4.50 7.51 -14.55
N ARG A 151 -5.48 7.51 -13.64
CA ARG A 151 -5.37 8.22 -12.34
C ARG A 151 -4.12 7.87 -11.53
N PHE A 152 -3.73 6.62 -11.56
CA PHE A 152 -2.57 6.12 -10.82
C PHE A 152 -1.39 5.75 -11.72
N LYS A 153 -1.35 6.30 -12.94
CA LYS A 153 -0.31 5.99 -13.93
C LYS A 153 1.11 6.24 -13.38
N LEU A 154 1.33 7.39 -12.75
CA LEU A 154 2.64 7.73 -12.17
C LEU A 154 3.06 6.77 -11.04
N LEU A 155 2.10 6.21 -10.34
CA LEU A 155 2.36 5.26 -9.26
C LEU A 155 2.70 3.86 -9.80
N LEU A 156 2.02 3.43 -10.86
CA LEU A 156 2.08 2.05 -11.36
C LEU A 156 3.06 1.85 -12.52
N MET A 157 3.52 2.90 -13.17
CA MET A 157 4.56 2.90 -14.21
C MET A 157 5.87 3.46 -13.66
#